data_b4a135affadb7c87fa480031d92a3956
#
_entry.id   b4a135affadb7c87fa480031d92a3956
#
_cell.length_a   1.000
_cell.length_b   1.000
_cell.length_c   1.000
_cell.angle_alpha   90.00
_cell.angle_beta   90.00
_cell.angle_gamma   90.00
#
_symmetry.space_group_name_H-M   'P 1'
#
loop_
_entity.id
_entity.type
_entity.pdbx_description
1 polymer ?
#
loop_
_entity_poly.entity_id
_entity_poly.type
_entity_poly.pdbx_seq_one_letter_code
_entity_poly.pdbx_strand_id
1 'polypeptide(L)'
;MINLLLIFRLLAIPLLAADSKPMRVRELVALEGARDNQLLGYGLVVGLNGTGDKRQTFFSSQSLASLLDRMGVQVNPTAMLVRNIAAVMVTATLLPYSQNGTKIDVTVAAIGDAQNLQGGILIQTPLRAANGKVFAVAQGPLFTGGFVAGGRGNQTTTNHPTVGRILNGALIEADAPSVAPGPALKLQLLKADFSTAARITDAINRKFPKLTGKEAVATAQNPGLIAVRTPEDFLGREVEFYAQIEDLSVPVERIPKVVINERTGTILMGKEVGLRPIAILHGSLSIDISTSYIASQPEPLSGGKTVVIPQIGVGVKEDKAKSISLGAGASVDELVQALKQIGSTARDVIAILQALKSAGALEAEIEVL
;
A
#
# COMPACT_ATOMS: atom_id res chain seq x y z
N MET A 1 68.70 -29.88 -5.88
CA MET A 1 67.31 -30.28 -5.58
C MET A 1 66.64 -29.06 -4.97
N ILE A 2 65.91 -28.28 -5.79
CA ILE A 2 65.27 -27.00 -5.42
C ILE A 2 63.76 -27.27 -5.40
N ASN A 3 63.17 -27.18 -4.21
CA ASN A 3 61.72 -27.31 -4.01
C ASN A 3 60.99 -26.05 -4.47
N LEU A 4 60.21 -26.19 -5.52
CA LEU A 4 59.31 -25.13 -6.04
C LEU A 4 57.97 -25.21 -5.32
N LEU A 5 57.77 -24.36 -4.32
CA LEU A 5 56.47 -24.21 -3.62
C LEU A 5 55.55 -23.33 -4.46
N LEU A 6 54.57 -23.95 -5.12
CA LEU A 6 53.51 -23.29 -5.89
C LEU A 6 52.49 -22.71 -4.91
N ILE A 7 52.49 -21.37 -4.67
CA ILE A 7 51.48 -20.66 -3.88
C ILE A 7 50.29 -20.42 -4.79
N PHE A 8 49.24 -21.22 -4.61
CA PHE A 8 47.90 -21.01 -5.22
C PHE A 8 47.20 -19.87 -4.47
N ARG A 9 47.32 -18.64 -4.98
CA ARG A 9 46.53 -17.51 -4.50
C ARG A 9 45.10 -17.67 -5.01
N LEU A 10 44.20 -18.13 -4.13
CA LEU A 10 42.75 -18.14 -4.34
C LEU A 10 42.28 -16.69 -4.48
N LEU A 11 41.95 -16.26 -5.69
CA LEU A 11 41.32 -14.97 -5.95
C LEU A 11 39.87 -15.06 -5.39
N ALA A 12 39.65 -14.52 -4.22
CA ALA A 12 38.30 -14.31 -3.71
C ALA A 12 37.62 -13.23 -4.59
N ILE A 13 36.73 -13.66 -5.48
CA ILE A 13 35.81 -12.78 -6.19
C ILE A 13 34.88 -12.19 -5.13
N PRO A 14 34.84 -10.87 -4.96
CA PRO A 14 33.84 -10.28 -4.07
C PRO A 14 32.47 -10.58 -4.69
N LEU A 15 31.71 -11.46 -4.03
CA LEU A 15 30.29 -11.63 -4.29
C LEU A 15 29.65 -10.25 -4.08
N LEU A 16 29.15 -9.63 -5.15
CA LEU A 16 28.38 -8.39 -5.03
C LEU A 16 27.19 -8.70 -4.09
N ALA A 17 27.32 -8.26 -2.85
CA ALA A 17 26.21 -8.24 -1.92
C ALA A 17 25.17 -7.29 -2.52
N ALA A 18 24.00 -7.82 -2.85
CA ALA A 18 22.84 -7.01 -3.22
C ALA A 18 22.67 -5.91 -2.16
N ASP A 19 22.50 -4.67 -2.61
CA ASP A 19 22.47 -3.47 -1.77
C ASP A 19 21.20 -3.49 -0.92
N SER A 20 21.23 -4.28 0.18
CA SER A 20 20.10 -4.44 1.09
C SER A 20 20.10 -3.25 2.03
N LYS A 21 19.27 -2.23 1.72
CA LYS A 21 19.08 -1.07 2.60
C LYS A 21 18.48 -1.53 3.94
N PRO A 22 19.04 -1.13 5.09
CA PRO A 22 18.51 -1.51 6.38
C PRO A 22 17.10 -0.92 6.57
N MET A 23 16.15 -1.76 6.96
CA MET A 23 14.80 -1.37 7.35
C MET A 23 14.58 -1.57 8.83
N ARG A 24 13.78 -0.72 9.47
CA ARG A 24 13.43 -0.91 10.88
C ARG A 24 12.43 -2.06 11.01
N VAL A 25 12.56 -2.81 12.10
CA VAL A 25 11.68 -3.96 12.37
C VAL A 25 10.21 -3.54 12.40
N ARG A 26 9.87 -2.35 12.91
CA ARG A 26 8.50 -1.80 12.89
C ARG A 26 7.87 -1.67 11.50
N GLU A 27 8.67 -1.59 10.44
CA GLU A 27 8.18 -1.53 9.05
C GLU A 27 7.94 -2.92 8.46
N LEU A 28 8.40 -3.97 9.15
CA LEU A 28 8.41 -5.35 8.67
C LEU A 28 7.44 -6.25 9.42
N VAL A 29 7.10 -5.91 10.67
CA VAL A 29 6.27 -6.73 11.55
C VAL A 29 5.11 -5.94 12.15
N ALA A 30 4.07 -6.69 12.53
CA ALA A 30 3.00 -6.24 13.41
C ALA A 30 2.95 -7.15 14.63
N LEU A 31 2.48 -6.63 15.77
CA LEU A 31 2.23 -7.46 16.94
C LEU A 31 0.99 -8.34 16.69
N GLU A 32 1.08 -9.65 17.00
CA GLU A 32 -0.08 -10.54 16.87
C GLU A 32 -1.24 -10.04 17.75
N GLY A 33 -2.44 -9.95 17.15
CA GLY A 33 -3.62 -9.41 17.83
C GLY A 33 -3.77 -7.91 17.75
N ALA A 34 -2.77 -7.16 17.27
CA ALA A 34 -2.87 -5.75 16.94
C ALA A 34 -3.33 -5.60 15.48
N ARG A 35 -4.63 -5.53 15.24
CA ARG A 35 -5.21 -5.39 13.90
C ARG A 35 -6.24 -4.28 13.85
N ASP A 36 -6.34 -3.66 12.70
CA ASP A 36 -7.42 -2.75 12.39
C ASP A 36 -8.76 -3.48 12.34
N ASN A 37 -9.77 -2.88 12.95
CA ASN A 37 -11.13 -3.40 12.89
C ASN A 37 -12.00 -2.44 12.08
N GLN A 38 -12.65 -2.98 11.05
CA GLN A 38 -13.56 -2.19 10.24
C GLN A 38 -14.90 -2.04 10.95
N LEU A 39 -15.35 -0.80 11.07
CA LEU A 39 -16.65 -0.46 11.66
C LEU A 39 -17.61 -0.04 10.56
N LEU A 40 -18.86 -0.46 10.72
CA LEU A 40 -19.95 -0.16 9.80
C LEU A 40 -21.17 0.33 10.58
N GLY A 41 -21.84 1.36 10.05
CA GLY A 41 -23.10 1.86 10.59
C GLY A 41 -24.06 2.30 9.50
N TYR A 42 -25.34 2.22 9.79
CA TYR A 42 -26.39 2.82 8.99
C TYR A 42 -26.85 4.11 9.67
N GLY A 43 -26.85 5.21 8.93
CA GLY A 43 -27.21 6.52 9.47
C GLY A 43 -28.05 7.35 8.51
N LEU A 44 -28.44 8.53 8.99
CA LEU A 44 -29.13 9.54 8.21
C LEU A 44 -28.31 10.82 8.18
N VAL A 45 -28.21 11.42 7.01
CA VAL A 45 -27.69 12.78 6.81
C VAL A 45 -28.87 13.72 6.64
N VAL A 46 -28.91 14.80 7.40
CA VAL A 46 -29.96 15.80 7.39
C VAL A 46 -29.42 17.16 6.94
N GLY A 47 -30.31 18.10 6.61
CA GLY A 47 -29.93 19.47 6.24
C GLY A 47 -29.55 19.64 4.78
N LEU A 48 -29.83 18.66 3.93
CA LEU A 48 -29.58 18.74 2.49
C LEU A 48 -30.57 19.70 1.81
N ASN A 49 -30.11 20.48 0.85
CA ASN A 49 -30.94 21.46 0.13
C ASN A 49 -31.61 20.82 -1.10
N GLY A 50 -32.58 19.93 -0.86
CA GLY A 50 -33.34 19.26 -1.93
C GLY A 50 -32.57 18.20 -2.70
N THR A 51 -31.33 17.88 -2.30
CA THR A 51 -30.44 16.92 -2.96
C THR A 51 -30.45 15.54 -2.31
N GLY A 52 -31.25 15.37 -1.27
CA GLY A 52 -31.41 14.10 -0.54
C GLY A 52 -32.24 13.07 -1.31
N ASP A 53 -32.64 12.02 -0.58
CA ASP A 53 -33.39 10.91 -1.15
C ASP A 53 -34.77 11.36 -1.67
N LYS A 54 -35.30 10.60 -2.64
CA LYS A 54 -36.60 10.84 -3.25
C LYS A 54 -37.63 9.84 -2.74
N ARG A 55 -38.87 9.95 -3.25
CA ARG A 55 -39.98 9.07 -2.88
C ARG A 55 -39.74 7.57 -3.11
N GLN A 56 -38.84 7.22 -4.01
CA GLN A 56 -38.55 5.82 -4.32
C GLN A 56 -37.69 5.14 -3.24
N THR A 57 -37.00 5.92 -2.42
CA THR A 57 -36.15 5.43 -1.31
C THR A 57 -36.96 5.35 -0.01
N PHE A 58 -37.86 4.38 0.06
CA PHE A 58 -38.80 4.23 1.17
C PHE A 58 -38.12 4.02 2.54
N PHE A 59 -36.96 3.37 2.56
CA PHE A 59 -36.25 3.08 3.80
C PHE A 59 -35.72 4.33 4.51
N SER A 60 -35.41 5.42 3.80
CA SER A 60 -34.98 6.67 4.44
C SER A 60 -36.10 7.36 5.19
N SER A 61 -37.33 7.38 4.64
CA SER A 61 -38.51 7.91 5.33
C SER A 61 -38.92 7.05 6.53
N GLN A 62 -38.83 5.73 6.42
CA GLN A 62 -39.09 4.80 7.51
C GLN A 62 -38.08 4.97 8.65
N SER A 63 -36.78 5.10 8.33
CA SER A 63 -35.75 5.33 9.35
C SER A 63 -35.92 6.65 10.06
N LEU A 64 -36.28 7.72 9.33
CA LEU A 64 -36.61 9.01 9.94
C LEU A 64 -37.83 8.92 10.87
N ALA A 65 -38.90 8.26 10.41
CA ALA A 65 -40.09 8.07 11.25
C ALA A 65 -39.74 7.30 12.52
N SER A 66 -38.95 6.24 12.44
CA SER A 66 -38.50 5.48 13.61
C SER A 66 -37.61 6.32 14.55
N LEU A 67 -36.79 7.23 14.01
CA LEU A 67 -36.02 8.16 14.81
C LEU A 67 -36.91 9.14 15.56
N LEU A 68 -37.86 9.76 14.85
CA LEU A 68 -38.82 10.73 15.43
C LEU A 68 -39.72 10.08 16.49
N ASP A 69 -40.15 8.84 16.25
CA ASP A 69 -40.93 8.07 17.22
C ASP A 69 -40.16 7.84 18.54
N ARG A 70 -38.89 7.53 18.48
CA ARG A 70 -38.00 7.45 19.65
C ARG A 70 -37.85 8.79 20.39
N MET A 71 -38.03 9.90 19.68
CA MET A 71 -38.04 11.26 20.26
C MET A 71 -39.43 11.72 20.72
N GLY A 72 -40.43 10.84 20.64
CA GLY A 72 -41.81 11.12 21.05
C GLY A 72 -42.67 11.78 19.98
N VAL A 73 -42.21 11.84 18.72
CA VAL A 73 -42.96 12.44 17.61
C VAL A 73 -43.42 11.34 16.65
N GLN A 74 -44.71 11.04 16.66
CA GLN A 74 -45.29 10.03 15.76
C GLN A 74 -45.63 10.62 14.40
N VAL A 75 -45.06 10.06 13.35
CA VAL A 75 -45.22 10.52 11.95
C VAL A 75 -45.47 9.32 11.05
N ASN A 76 -46.39 9.46 10.09
CA ASN A 76 -46.61 8.43 9.09
C ASN A 76 -45.52 8.47 8.00
N PRO A 77 -44.71 7.40 7.82
CA PRO A 77 -43.62 7.37 6.84
C PRO A 77 -44.09 7.62 5.41
N THR A 78 -45.30 7.21 5.03
CA THR A 78 -45.82 7.33 3.67
C THR A 78 -46.23 8.77 3.30
N ALA A 79 -46.50 9.60 4.32
CA ALA A 79 -46.85 11.00 4.14
C ALA A 79 -45.65 11.95 4.10
N MET A 80 -44.45 11.43 4.38
CA MET A 80 -43.22 12.23 4.45
C MET A 80 -42.57 12.43 3.09
N LEU A 81 -42.15 13.67 2.82
CA LEU A 81 -41.30 14.01 1.68
C LEU A 81 -39.86 14.31 2.16
N VAL A 82 -38.95 13.37 1.99
CA VAL A 82 -37.60 13.43 2.57
C VAL A 82 -36.56 13.96 1.58
N ARG A 83 -36.79 15.14 0.98
CA ARG A 83 -35.83 15.73 0.03
C ARG A 83 -34.54 16.28 0.67
N ASN A 84 -34.58 16.56 1.93
CA ASN A 84 -33.47 17.16 2.69
C ASN A 84 -32.74 16.15 3.56
N ILE A 85 -32.98 14.86 3.35
CA ILE A 85 -32.44 13.76 4.14
C ILE A 85 -31.93 12.68 3.17
N ALA A 86 -30.84 12.03 3.54
CA ALA A 86 -30.30 10.89 2.80
C ALA A 86 -29.96 9.76 3.77
N ALA A 87 -30.33 8.55 3.39
CA ALA A 87 -29.85 7.36 4.06
C ALA A 87 -28.41 7.06 3.62
N VAL A 88 -27.55 6.79 4.58
CA VAL A 88 -26.12 6.64 4.36
C VAL A 88 -25.54 5.42 5.05
N MET A 89 -24.52 4.85 4.41
CA MET A 89 -23.59 3.93 5.03
C MET A 89 -22.42 4.71 5.60
N VAL A 90 -22.07 4.40 6.84
CA VAL A 90 -20.99 5.06 7.57
C VAL A 90 -19.92 4.02 7.87
N THR A 91 -18.68 4.28 7.46
CA THR A 91 -17.55 3.39 7.71
C THR A 91 -16.45 4.11 8.45
N ALA A 92 -15.77 3.40 9.34
CA ALA A 92 -14.57 3.88 10.03
C ALA A 92 -13.62 2.72 10.28
N THR A 93 -12.34 3.04 10.45
CA THR A 93 -11.31 2.08 10.85
C THR A 93 -10.96 2.32 12.31
N LEU A 94 -11.21 1.32 13.14
CA LEU A 94 -10.81 1.32 14.54
C LEU A 94 -9.39 0.75 14.62
N LEU A 95 -8.42 1.60 14.94
CA LEU A 95 -7.03 1.21 15.08
C LEU A 95 -6.83 0.34 16.34
N PRO A 96 -5.84 -0.54 16.35
CA PRO A 96 -5.49 -1.30 17.55
C PRO A 96 -5.12 -0.34 18.69
N TYR A 97 -5.38 -0.78 19.90
CA TYR A 97 -5.14 0.01 21.13
C TYR A 97 -5.89 1.33 21.24
N SER A 98 -6.83 1.61 20.34
CA SER A 98 -7.70 2.78 20.48
C SER A 98 -8.56 2.64 21.73
N GLN A 99 -8.52 3.67 22.59
CA GLN A 99 -9.25 3.69 23.86
C GLN A 99 -10.53 4.49 23.79
N ASN A 100 -11.44 4.21 24.72
CA ASN A 100 -12.66 4.99 24.91
C ASN A 100 -12.34 6.50 25.04
N GLY A 101 -13.15 7.34 24.41
CA GLY A 101 -12.98 8.79 24.38
C GLY A 101 -12.09 9.32 23.25
N THR A 102 -11.37 8.46 22.50
CA THR A 102 -10.63 8.90 21.32
C THR A 102 -11.55 9.10 20.12
N LYS A 103 -11.14 9.98 19.19
CA LYS A 103 -11.89 10.30 17.98
C LYS A 103 -11.23 9.72 16.76
N ILE A 104 -12.04 9.23 15.83
CA ILE A 104 -11.61 8.68 14.55
C ILE A 104 -12.37 9.30 13.39
N ASP A 105 -11.74 9.29 12.22
CA ASP A 105 -12.35 9.77 10.97
C ASP A 105 -13.41 8.80 10.47
N VAL A 106 -14.42 9.34 9.82
CA VAL A 106 -15.54 8.58 9.26
C VAL A 106 -15.71 8.90 7.80
N THR A 107 -16.01 7.88 7.01
CA THR A 107 -16.44 8.02 5.62
C THR A 107 -17.94 7.73 5.55
N VAL A 108 -18.67 8.59 4.85
CA VAL A 108 -20.12 8.54 4.72
C VAL A 108 -20.46 8.45 3.24
N ALA A 109 -21.23 7.44 2.84
CA ALA A 109 -21.64 7.22 1.47
C ALA A 109 -23.16 7.06 1.37
N ALA A 110 -23.81 7.75 0.44
CA ALA A 110 -25.25 7.61 0.19
C ALA A 110 -25.55 6.19 -0.31
N ILE A 111 -26.60 5.58 0.23
CA ILE A 111 -27.10 4.26 -0.20
C ILE A 111 -28.44 4.37 -0.93
N GLY A 112 -29.08 5.53 -0.85
CA GLY A 112 -30.30 5.86 -1.57
C GLY A 112 -30.04 6.55 -2.91
N ASP A 113 -31.00 7.34 -3.34
CA ASP A 113 -30.93 8.09 -4.62
C ASP A 113 -30.59 9.58 -4.41
N ALA A 114 -29.96 9.92 -3.27
CA ALA A 114 -29.44 11.25 -3.00
C ALA A 114 -28.38 11.64 -4.02
N GLN A 115 -28.51 12.86 -4.56
CA GLN A 115 -27.64 13.37 -5.61
C GLN A 115 -26.39 14.06 -5.07
N ASN A 116 -26.47 14.63 -3.85
CA ASN A 116 -25.36 15.34 -3.25
C ASN A 116 -25.56 15.39 -1.72
N LEU A 117 -24.49 15.12 -0.98
CA LEU A 117 -24.45 15.18 0.50
C LEU A 117 -23.83 16.47 1.04
N GLN A 118 -23.45 17.41 0.17
CA GLN A 118 -22.77 18.63 0.56
C GLN A 118 -23.64 19.48 1.51
N GLY A 119 -23.03 19.98 2.59
CA GLY A 119 -23.70 20.80 3.60
C GLY A 119 -24.57 19.99 4.57
N GLY A 120 -24.66 18.67 4.39
CA GLY A 120 -25.40 17.80 5.28
C GLY A 120 -24.68 17.52 6.59
N ILE A 121 -25.45 17.13 7.60
CA ILE A 121 -24.98 16.74 8.93
C ILE A 121 -25.42 15.30 9.18
N LEU A 122 -24.44 14.43 9.51
CA LEU A 122 -24.70 13.07 9.96
C LEU A 122 -25.28 13.14 11.39
N ILE A 123 -26.45 12.56 11.60
CA ILE A 123 -27.01 12.37 12.93
C ILE A 123 -26.33 11.21 13.64
N GLN A 124 -26.48 11.15 14.95
CA GLN A 124 -25.88 10.13 15.80
C GLN A 124 -26.09 8.72 15.24
N THR A 125 -25.00 8.07 14.88
CA THR A 125 -24.98 6.78 14.19
C THR A 125 -24.05 5.80 14.90
N PRO A 126 -24.56 4.68 15.45
CA PRO A 126 -23.72 3.66 16.05
C PRO A 126 -22.94 2.88 14.98
N LEU A 127 -21.64 2.75 15.20
CA LEU A 127 -20.73 1.98 14.35
C LEU A 127 -20.42 0.62 14.99
N ARG A 128 -20.68 -0.46 14.24
CA ARG A 128 -20.55 -1.84 14.69
C ARG A 128 -19.40 -2.53 13.99
N ALA A 129 -18.68 -3.36 14.72
CA ALA A 129 -17.74 -4.29 14.12
C ALA A 129 -18.44 -5.57 13.62
N ALA A 130 -17.70 -6.46 12.95
CA ALA A 130 -18.22 -7.71 12.39
C ALA A 130 -18.88 -8.63 13.44
N ASN A 131 -18.52 -8.49 14.72
CA ASN A 131 -19.14 -9.22 15.84
C ASN A 131 -20.49 -8.62 16.31
N GLY A 132 -21.00 -7.59 15.64
CA GLY A 132 -22.24 -6.90 15.95
C GLY A 132 -22.17 -5.91 17.12
N LYS A 133 -21.08 -5.84 17.88
CA LYS A 133 -20.91 -4.89 18.98
C LYS A 133 -20.66 -3.47 18.47
N VAL A 134 -21.21 -2.49 19.15
CA VAL A 134 -20.95 -1.06 18.91
C VAL A 134 -19.63 -0.70 19.57
N PHE A 135 -18.73 -0.09 18.81
CA PHE A 135 -17.44 0.39 19.30
C PHE A 135 -17.30 1.90 19.22
N ALA A 136 -18.02 2.54 18.31
CA ALA A 136 -17.97 3.99 18.18
C ALA A 136 -19.33 4.57 17.79
N VAL A 137 -19.49 5.86 18.01
CA VAL A 137 -20.69 6.61 17.62
C VAL A 137 -20.26 7.80 16.76
N ALA A 138 -20.78 7.86 15.53
CA ALA A 138 -20.45 8.88 14.55
C ALA A 138 -21.50 9.99 14.51
N GLN A 139 -21.06 11.25 14.40
CA GLN A 139 -21.90 12.43 14.23
C GLN A 139 -21.06 13.60 13.69
N GLY A 140 -21.67 14.48 12.90
CA GLY A 140 -21.02 15.74 12.53
C GLY A 140 -21.27 16.20 11.10
N PRO A 141 -20.75 17.39 10.74
CA PRO A 141 -20.89 17.96 9.40
C PRO A 141 -20.04 17.19 8.39
N LEU A 142 -20.61 16.97 7.19
CA LEU A 142 -19.93 16.28 6.10
C LEU A 142 -19.11 17.24 5.25
N PHE A 143 -17.89 16.81 4.94
CA PHE A 143 -17.05 17.42 3.93
C PHE A 143 -17.02 16.53 2.68
N THR A 144 -17.59 17.01 1.58
CA THR A 144 -17.57 16.31 0.28
C THR A 144 -16.45 16.87 -0.59
N GLY A 145 -15.71 16.00 -1.26
CA GLY A 145 -14.62 16.40 -2.18
C GLY A 145 -15.12 16.87 -3.55
N GLY A 146 -16.43 16.86 -3.80
CA GLY A 146 -17.05 17.21 -5.07
C GLY A 146 -18.16 18.23 -4.92
N PHE A 147 -18.50 18.91 -6.02
CA PHE A 147 -19.66 19.79 -6.10
C PHE A 147 -20.44 19.53 -7.39
N VAL A 148 -21.71 19.87 -7.38
CA VAL A 148 -22.56 19.90 -8.57
C VAL A 148 -22.83 21.36 -8.90
N ALA A 149 -22.38 21.80 -10.09
CA ALA A 149 -22.66 23.12 -10.61
C ALA A 149 -23.55 23.04 -11.86
N GLY A 150 -24.59 23.87 -11.94
CA GLY A 150 -25.48 23.95 -13.10
C GLY A 150 -26.95 24.10 -12.71
N GLY A 151 -27.77 24.58 -13.67
CA GLY A 151 -29.21 24.69 -13.55
C GLY A 151 -29.97 23.52 -14.21
N ARG A 152 -31.31 23.55 -14.17
CA ARG A 152 -32.17 22.54 -14.83
C ARG A 152 -31.78 22.41 -16.31
N GLY A 153 -31.15 21.29 -16.66
CA GLY A 153 -30.80 20.93 -18.04
C GLY A 153 -29.29 20.83 -18.36
N ASN A 154 -28.40 21.40 -17.55
CA ASN A 154 -26.95 21.32 -17.76
C ASN A 154 -26.23 21.23 -16.43
N GLN A 155 -26.13 20.03 -15.86
CA GLN A 155 -25.41 19.78 -14.61
C GLN A 155 -24.02 19.21 -14.92
N THR A 156 -22.98 19.90 -14.44
CA THR A 156 -21.61 19.38 -14.45
C THR A 156 -21.29 18.89 -13.05
N THR A 157 -21.05 17.58 -12.92
CA THR A 157 -20.63 16.96 -11.66
C THR A 157 -19.12 16.82 -11.65
N THR A 158 -18.48 17.44 -10.68
CA THR A 158 -17.04 17.27 -10.46
C THR A 158 -16.84 16.43 -9.21
N ASN A 159 -16.15 15.29 -9.36
CA ASN A 159 -15.95 14.25 -8.33
C ASN A 159 -17.26 13.60 -7.85
N HIS A 160 -17.20 12.82 -6.78
CA HIS A 160 -18.35 12.07 -6.24
C HIS A 160 -19.01 12.83 -5.07
N PRO A 161 -20.06 13.63 -5.30
CA PRO A 161 -20.73 14.42 -4.27
C PRO A 161 -21.58 13.57 -3.30
N THR A 162 -21.74 12.28 -3.59
CA THR A 162 -22.49 11.30 -2.78
C THR A 162 -21.64 10.59 -1.73
N VAL A 163 -20.34 10.93 -1.68
CA VAL A 163 -19.42 10.44 -0.64
C VAL A 163 -18.78 11.63 0.05
N GLY A 164 -18.73 11.59 1.38
CA GLY A 164 -18.13 12.62 2.21
C GLY A 164 -17.32 12.03 3.35
N ARG A 165 -16.53 12.88 4.00
CA ARG A 165 -15.77 12.54 5.20
C ARG A 165 -16.16 13.47 6.34
N ILE A 166 -16.05 12.94 7.57
CA ILE A 166 -16.17 13.71 8.80
C ILE A 166 -14.88 13.48 9.57
N LEU A 167 -14.04 14.51 9.63
CA LEU A 167 -12.79 14.45 10.37
C LEU A 167 -13.09 14.40 11.87
N ASN A 168 -12.47 13.45 12.57
CA ASN A 168 -12.76 13.19 13.99
C ASN A 168 -14.27 12.99 14.27
N GLY A 169 -14.99 12.42 13.31
CA GLY A 169 -16.44 12.34 13.28
C GLY A 169 -17.04 11.23 14.12
N ALA A 170 -16.28 10.28 14.59
CA ALA A 170 -16.75 9.26 15.52
C ALA A 170 -15.98 9.28 16.83
N LEU A 171 -16.73 9.16 17.92
CA LEU A 171 -16.19 8.96 19.27
C LEU A 171 -16.18 7.46 19.58
N ILE A 172 -15.07 6.95 20.05
CA ILE A 172 -14.93 5.55 20.49
C ILE A 172 -15.60 5.42 21.88
N GLU A 173 -16.54 4.49 22.00
CA GLU A 173 -17.30 4.20 23.21
C GLU A 173 -16.86 2.92 23.90
N ALA A 174 -16.10 2.06 23.19
CA ALA A 174 -15.54 0.84 23.74
C ALA A 174 -14.13 0.60 23.17
N ASP A 175 -13.24 0.13 24.03
CA ASP A 175 -11.85 -0.12 23.67
C ASP A 175 -11.73 -1.11 22.53
N ALA A 176 -10.74 -0.87 21.66
CA ALA A 176 -10.46 -1.76 20.54
C ALA A 176 -10.06 -3.16 21.06
N PRO A 177 -10.56 -4.24 20.45
CA PRO A 177 -10.17 -5.59 20.79
C PRO A 177 -8.74 -5.86 20.32
N SER A 178 -7.77 -5.52 21.15
CA SER A 178 -6.34 -5.72 20.92
C SER A 178 -5.71 -6.45 22.11
N VAL A 179 -4.65 -7.20 21.83
CA VAL A 179 -3.88 -7.89 22.87
C VAL A 179 -2.74 -6.96 23.30
N ALA A 180 -2.71 -6.61 24.58
CA ALA A 180 -1.60 -5.83 25.11
C ALA A 180 -0.29 -6.62 25.08
N PRO A 181 0.87 -5.97 24.89
CA PRO A 181 2.16 -6.62 25.06
C PRO A 181 2.27 -7.28 26.44
N GLY A 182 2.71 -8.52 26.47
CA GLY A 182 2.83 -9.32 27.68
C GLY A 182 4.20 -10.04 27.75
N PRO A 183 4.34 -11.01 28.67
CA PRO A 183 5.61 -11.73 28.83
C PRO A 183 6.02 -12.57 27.65
N ALA A 184 5.10 -12.88 26.75
CA ALA A 184 5.35 -13.54 25.48
C ALA A 184 4.72 -12.71 24.34
N LEU A 185 5.55 -12.21 23.46
CA LEU A 185 5.15 -11.44 22.29
C LEU A 185 5.25 -12.33 21.06
N LYS A 186 4.36 -12.11 20.10
CA LYS A 186 4.43 -12.73 18.79
C LYS A 186 4.43 -11.65 17.72
N LEU A 187 5.50 -11.62 16.94
CA LEU A 187 5.68 -10.69 15.85
C LEU A 187 5.27 -11.38 14.56
N GLN A 188 4.26 -10.85 13.90
CA GLN A 188 3.81 -11.32 12.61
C GLN A 188 4.46 -10.48 11.51
N LEU A 189 5.18 -11.11 10.58
CA LEU A 189 5.73 -10.42 9.43
C LEU A 189 4.60 -9.98 8.50
N LEU A 190 4.68 -8.75 8.01
CA LEU A 190 3.74 -8.20 7.03
C LEU A 190 3.84 -8.93 5.69
N LYS A 191 5.04 -9.39 5.34
CA LYS A 191 5.31 -10.26 4.20
C LYS A 191 6.12 -11.47 4.68
N ALA A 192 5.54 -12.66 4.57
CA ALA A 192 6.20 -13.88 5.02
C ALA A 192 7.46 -14.16 4.17
N ASP A 193 8.63 -14.23 4.82
CA ASP A 193 9.93 -14.53 4.22
C ASP A 193 10.87 -15.16 5.23
N PHE A 194 11.44 -16.32 4.91
CA PHE A 194 12.34 -17.07 5.78
C PHE A 194 13.62 -16.29 6.12
N SER A 195 14.19 -15.62 5.12
CA SER A 195 15.43 -14.85 5.27
C SER A 195 15.23 -13.65 6.21
N THR A 196 14.15 -12.90 6.01
CA THR A 196 13.78 -11.76 6.85
C THR A 196 13.44 -12.19 8.26
N ALA A 197 12.68 -13.29 8.44
CA ALA A 197 12.37 -13.84 9.77
C ALA A 197 13.64 -14.24 10.53
N ALA A 198 14.58 -14.92 9.87
CA ALA A 198 15.87 -15.29 10.48
C ALA A 198 16.69 -14.05 10.87
N ARG A 199 16.81 -13.06 9.97
CA ARG A 199 17.56 -11.81 10.22
C ARG A 199 16.98 -11.00 11.38
N ILE A 200 15.65 -10.91 11.49
CA ILE A 200 14.98 -10.25 12.63
C ILE A 200 15.28 -11.01 13.93
N THR A 201 15.11 -12.32 13.92
CA THR A 201 15.39 -13.20 15.07
C THR A 201 16.82 -13.03 15.55
N ASP A 202 17.80 -13.04 14.64
CA ASP A 202 19.21 -12.83 14.96
C ASP A 202 19.49 -11.43 15.50
N ALA A 203 18.83 -10.39 14.96
CA ALA A 203 18.98 -9.02 15.42
C ALA A 203 18.46 -8.86 16.85
N ILE A 204 17.29 -9.43 17.16
CA ILE A 204 16.74 -9.43 18.52
C ILE A 204 17.68 -10.18 19.49
N ASN A 205 18.13 -11.39 19.13
CA ASN A 205 18.99 -12.20 19.99
C ASN A 205 20.38 -11.59 20.19
N ARG A 206 20.89 -10.79 19.25
CA ARG A 206 22.14 -10.02 19.40
C ARG A 206 21.96 -8.83 20.33
N LYS A 207 20.82 -8.12 20.25
CA LYS A 207 20.53 -6.97 21.11
C LYS A 207 20.25 -7.37 22.54
N PHE A 208 19.56 -8.50 22.73
CA PHE A 208 19.19 -9.06 24.02
C PHE A 208 19.85 -10.43 24.19
N PRO A 209 21.15 -10.46 24.56
CA PRO A 209 21.89 -11.70 24.66
C PRO A 209 21.33 -12.57 25.80
N LYS A 210 21.42 -13.87 25.61
CA LYS A 210 21.04 -14.87 26.63
C LYS A 210 21.76 -14.61 27.94
N LEU A 211 21.03 -14.53 29.05
CA LEU A 211 21.60 -14.78 30.34
C LEU A 211 21.97 -16.27 30.42
N THR A 212 23.17 -16.57 30.91
CA THR A 212 23.80 -17.89 30.97
C THR A 212 22.79 -19.00 31.27
N GLY A 213 22.59 -19.95 30.33
CA GLY A 213 21.74 -21.14 30.53
C GLY A 213 20.27 -21.00 30.10
N LYS A 214 19.80 -19.82 29.64
CA LYS A 214 18.40 -19.63 29.20
C LYS A 214 18.24 -19.77 27.69
N GLU A 215 17.01 -20.07 27.25
CA GLU A 215 16.62 -20.14 25.83
C GLU A 215 16.77 -18.79 25.13
N ALA A 216 16.83 -18.80 23.80
CA ALA A 216 16.89 -17.59 22.99
C ALA A 216 15.68 -16.68 23.27
N VAL A 217 15.91 -15.37 23.27
CA VAL A 217 14.85 -14.35 23.48
C VAL A 217 13.83 -14.39 22.33
N ALA A 218 14.31 -14.54 21.10
CA ALA A 218 13.47 -14.67 19.92
C ALA A 218 13.69 -16.00 19.20
N THR A 219 12.62 -16.57 18.65
CA THR A 219 12.63 -17.81 17.86
C THR A 219 11.64 -17.67 16.71
N ALA A 220 12.10 -17.83 15.47
CA ALA A 220 11.22 -17.89 14.32
C ALA A 220 10.48 -19.24 14.31
N GLN A 221 9.15 -19.20 14.39
CA GLN A 221 8.30 -20.39 14.33
C GLN A 221 7.99 -20.80 12.90
N ASN A 222 7.85 -19.81 12.02
CA ASN A 222 7.64 -19.97 10.59
C ASN A 222 8.04 -18.67 9.86
N PRO A 223 8.00 -18.58 8.52
CA PRO A 223 8.43 -17.38 7.81
C PRO A 223 7.60 -16.12 8.07
N GLY A 224 6.43 -16.26 8.70
CA GLY A 224 5.53 -15.16 9.03
C GLY A 224 5.40 -14.88 10.51
N LEU A 225 5.98 -15.70 11.40
CA LEU A 225 5.75 -15.59 12.85
C LEU A 225 7.03 -15.79 13.66
N ILE A 226 7.36 -14.82 14.47
CA ILE A 226 8.49 -14.86 15.41
C ILE A 226 7.94 -14.77 16.83
N ALA A 227 8.20 -15.79 17.65
CA ALA A 227 7.91 -15.75 19.06
C ALA A 227 9.05 -15.06 19.81
N VAL A 228 8.71 -14.11 20.65
CA VAL A 228 9.67 -13.34 21.46
C VAL A 228 9.26 -13.44 22.92
N ARG A 229 10.18 -13.82 23.78
CA ARG A 229 9.98 -13.86 25.22
C ARG A 229 10.56 -12.61 25.86
N THR A 230 9.78 -11.92 26.67
CA THR A 230 10.24 -10.75 27.40
C THR A 230 11.28 -11.16 28.46
N PRO A 231 12.50 -10.59 28.42
CA PRO A 231 13.51 -10.84 29.46
C PRO A 231 13.03 -10.37 30.83
N GLU A 232 13.56 -10.99 31.91
CA GLU A 232 13.17 -10.66 33.28
C GLU A 232 13.34 -9.18 33.62
N ASP A 233 14.37 -8.53 33.06
CA ASP A 233 14.67 -7.11 33.25
C ASP A 233 13.59 -6.17 32.68
N PHE A 234 12.74 -6.67 31.82
CA PHE A 234 11.67 -5.93 31.17
C PHE A 234 10.25 -6.35 31.58
N LEU A 235 10.13 -7.24 32.58
CA LEU A 235 8.83 -7.61 33.13
C LEU A 235 8.18 -6.38 33.78
N GLY A 236 6.93 -6.08 33.38
CA GLY A 236 6.23 -4.84 33.75
C GLY A 236 6.64 -3.60 32.90
N ARG A 237 7.56 -3.79 31.94
CA ARG A 237 8.03 -2.75 31.01
C ARG A 237 8.04 -3.27 29.58
N GLU A 238 7.03 -4.10 29.26
CA GLU A 238 6.94 -4.79 27.96
C GLU A 238 6.84 -3.80 26.79
N VAL A 239 6.22 -2.65 26.99
CA VAL A 239 6.12 -1.59 25.97
C VAL A 239 7.51 -1.05 25.60
N GLU A 240 8.38 -0.84 26.61
CA GLU A 240 9.73 -0.36 26.33
C GLU A 240 10.58 -1.43 25.62
N PHE A 241 10.40 -2.69 26.00
CA PHE A 241 11.05 -3.82 25.35
C PHE A 241 10.65 -3.91 23.88
N TYR A 242 9.34 -3.83 23.59
CA TYR A 242 8.81 -3.85 22.24
C TYR A 242 9.32 -2.67 21.42
N ALA A 243 9.31 -1.46 21.98
CA ALA A 243 9.85 -0.26 21.30
C ALA A 243 11.33 -0.43 20.91
N GLN A 244 12.15 -1.08 21.78
CA GLN A 244 13.54 -1.35 21.45
C GLN A 244 13.68 -2.40 20.32
N ILE A 245 12.76 -3.35 20.21
CA ILE A 245 12.71 -4.31 19.09
C ILE A 245 12.32 -3.57 17.79
N GLU A 246 11.31 -2.73 17.83
CA GLU A 246 10.85 -1.96 16.68
C GLU A 246 11.94 -1.07 16.06
N ASP A 247 12.82 -0.54 16.89
CA ASP A 247 13.93 0.32 16.45
C ASP A 247 15.12 -0.43 15.86
N LEU A 248 15.15 -1.77 15.94
CA LEU A 248 16.20 -2.57 15.32
C LEU A 248 16.16 -2.40 13.79
N SER A 249 17.34 -2.34 13.19
CA SER A 249 17.50 -2.28 11.75
C SER A 249 18.03 -3.61 11.22
N VAL A 250 17.37 -4.15 10.20
CA VAL A 250 17.76 -5.39 9.54
C VAL A 250 17.92 -5.18 8.04
N PRO A 251 18.92 -5.78 7.40
CA PRO A 251 19.06 -5.73 5.95
C PRO A 251 17.97 -6.60 5.30
N VAL A 252 17.13 -6.00 4.46
CA VAL A 252 16.05 -6.70 3.75
C VAL A 252 16.17 -6.42 2.26
N GLU A 253 16.02 -7.48 1.47
CA GLU A 253 15.94 -7.36 0.02
C GLU A 253 14.58 -6.76 -0.36
N ARG A 254 14.60 -5.54 -0.91
CA ARG A 254 13.39 -4.92 -1.44
C ARG A 254 13.18 -5.39 -2.88
N ILE A 255 12.02 -5.94 -3.15
CA ILE A 255 11.58 -6.08 -4.53
C ILE A 255 11.09 -4.69 -4.96
N PRO A 256 11.72 -4.06 -5.96
CA PRO A 256 11.27 -2.77 -6.47
C PRO A 256 9.80 -2.85 -6.91
N LYS A 257 9.07 -1.73 -6.80
CA LYS A 257 7.67 -1.65 -7.22
C LYS A 257 7.50 -0.63 -8.33
N VAL A 258 6.67 -0.97 -9.31
CA VAL A 258 6.13 -0.06 -10.32
C VAL A 258 4.64 0.13 -10.02
N VAL A 259 4.24 1.34 -9.68
CA VAL A 259 2.83 1.66 -9.39
C VAL A 259 2.22 2.35 -10.60
N ILE A 260 1.11 1.82 -11.06
CA ILE A 260 0.43 2.26 -12.28
C ILE A 260 -0.98 2.71 -11.92
N ASN A 261 -1.33 3.95 -12.29
CA ASN A 261 -2.71 4.42 -12.23
C ASN A 261 -3.26 4.46 -13.67
N GLU A 262 -4.10 3.49 -14.00
CA GLU A 262 -4.67 3.35 -15.36
C GLU A 262 -5.61 4.51 -15.72
N ARG A 263 -6.32 5.06 -14.75
CA ARG A 263 -7.27 6.15 -14.96
C ARG A 263 -6.59 7.47 -15.33
N THR A 264 -5.44 7.75 -14.70
CA THR A 264 -4.68 8.99 -14.92
C THR A 264 -3.52 8.81 -15.89
N GLY A 265 -3.15 7.57 -16.23
CA GLY A 265 -1.97 7.25 -17.00
C GLY A 265 -0.65 7.53 -16.26
N THR A 266 -0.71 7.65 -14.92
CA THR A 266 0.48 7.93 -14.10
C THR A 266 1.22 6.65 -13.79
N ILE A 267 2.53 6.63 -14.05
CA ILE A 267 3.44 5.52 -13.73
C ILE A 267 4.49 6.04 -12.74
N LEU A 268 4.53 5.44 -11.55
CA LEU A 268 5.52 5.71 -10.52
C LEU A 268 6.49 4.52 -10.44
N MET A 269 7.78 4.78 -10.58
CA MET A 269 8.80 3.74 -10.55
C MET A 269 10.05 4.22 -9.83
N GLY A 270 10.78 3.29 -9.20
CA GLY A 270 12.11 3.55 -8.65
C GLY A 270 13.16 3.54 -9.77
N LYS A 271 14.23 4.31 -9.61
CA LYS A 271 15.35 4.35 -10.57
C LYS A 271 16.12 3.02 -10.67
N GLU A 272 15.96 2.14 -9.71
CA GLU A 272 16.68 0.87 -9.56
C GLU A 272 15.93 -0.32 -10.19
N VAL A 273 14.84 -0.09 -10.94
CA VAL A 273 14.08 -1.17 -11.60
C VAL A 273 14.80 -1.60 -12.88
N GLY A 274 15.45 -2.76 -12.84
CA GLY A 274 16.17 -3.34 -13.97
C GLY A 274 15.28 -4.14 -14.92
N LEU A 275 15.72 -4.24 -16.16
CA LEU A 275 15.12 -5.07 -17.20
C LEU A 275 16.10 -6.15 -17.65
N ARG A 276 15.61 -7.39 -17.76
CA ARG A 276 16.38 -8.50 -18.36
C ARG A 276 16.28 -8.46 -19.87
N PRO A 277 17.30 -9.00 -20.57
CA PRO A 277 17.27 -9.11 -22.03
C PRO A 277 16.03 -9.85 -22.53
N ILE A 278 15.28 -9.21 -23.42
CA ILE A 278 14.07 -9.76 -24.04
C ILE A 278 13.69 -8.97 -25.28
N ALA A 279 13.09 -9.65 -26.26
CA ALA A 279 12.46 -9.02 -27.42
C ALA A 279 10.94 -9.07 -27.29
N ILE A 280 10.26 -7.95 -27.48
CA ILE A 280 8.79 -7.83 -27.40
C ILE A 280 8.28 -7.18 -28.68
N LEU A 281 7.21 -7.77 -29.21
CA LEU A 281 6.41 -7.21 -30.27
C LEU A 281 5.04 -6.83 -29.69
N HIS A 282 4.68 -5.55 -29.76
CA HIS A 282 3.39 -5.04 -29.31
C HIS A 282 2.77 -4.17 -30.40
N GLY A 283 1.77 -4.73 -31.13
CA GLY A 283 1.20 -4.06 -32.29
C GLY A 283 2.26 -3.78 -33.37
N SER A 284 2.47 -2.52 -33.70
CA SER A 284 3.50 -2.06 -34.64
C SER A 284 4.83 -1.70 -33.97
N LEU A 285 4.96 -1.91 -32.65
CA LEU A 285 6.14 -1.61 -31.86
C LEU A 285 7.00 -2.86 -31.68
N SER A 286 8.27 -2.80 -32.02
CA SER A 286 9.28 -3.82 -31.71
C SER A 286 10.24 -3.25 -30.69
N ILE A 287 10.38 -3.94 -29.55
CA ILE A 287 11.29 -3.58 -28.46
C ILE A 287 12.29 -4.72 -28.32
N ASP A 288 13.57 -4.41 -28.46
CA ASP A 288 14.66 -5.36 -28.26
C ASP A 288 15.56 -4.84 -27.13
N ILE A 289 15.66 -5.62 -26.06
CA ILE A 289 16.58 -5.39 -24.95
C ILE A 289 17.67 -6.44 -25.05
N SER A 290 18.85 -6.06 -25.58
CA SER A 290 19.93 -7.00 -25.84
C SER A 290 21.24 -6.51 -25.24
N THR A 291 22.14 -7.47 -24.97
CA THR A 291 23.50 -7.18 -24.48
C THR A 291 24.42 -6.96 -25.67
N SER A 292 24.82 -5.71 -25.92
CA SER A 292 25.89 -5.45 -26.89
C SER A 292 27.21 -5.17 -26.16
N TYR A 293 28.18 -5.98 -26.41
CA TYR A 293 29.55 -5.75 -25.93
C TYR A 293 30.38 -5.18 -27.08
N ILE A 294 30.89 -3.96 -26.93
CA ILE A 294 31.90 -3.42 -27.83
C ILE A 294 33.25 -3.64 -27.18
N ALA A 295 34.02 -4.55 -27.72
CA ALA A 295 35.42 -4.73 -27.35
C ALA A 295 36.24 -3.63 -28.02
N SER A 296 36.73 -2.65 -27.26
CA SER A 296 37.79 -1.75 -27.73
C SER A 296 39.11 -2.55 -27.76
N GLN A 297 39.49 -2.98 -28.95
CA GLN A 297 40.84 -3.57 -29.14
C GLN A 297 41.85 -2.44 -29.34
N PRO A 298 42.93 -2.41 -28.55
CA PRO A 298 44.06 -1.54 -28.84
C PRO A 298 44.66 -1.88 -30.22
N GLU A 299 45.17 -0.86 -30.90
CA GLU A 299 45.86 -1.07 -32.17
C GLU A 299 47.02 -2.07 -32.00
N PRO A 300 47.34 -2.88 -33.03
CA PRO A 300 48.45 -3.81 -32.98
C PRO A 300 49.75 -3.08 -32.59
N LEU A 301 50.45 -3.57 -31.56
CA LEU A 301 51.70 -3.02 -30.99
C LEU A 301 51.52 -1.89 -29.97
N SER A 302 50.30 -1.56 -29.50
CA SER A 302 50.13 -0.67 -28.35
C SER A 302 50.10 -1.49 -27.04
N GLY A 303 50.76 -1.00 -25.98
CA GLY A 303 50.82 -1.68 -24.67
C GLY A 303 49.52 -1.53 -23.84
N GLY A 304 48.37 -1.24 -24.45
CA GLY A 304 47.09 -1.06 -23.81
C GLY A 304 46.41 -2.39 -23.44
N LYS A 305 45.61 -2.37 -22.34
CA LYS A 305 44.76 -3.51 -21.94
C LYS A 305 43.40 -3.37 -22.61
N THR A 306 42.86 -4.49 -23.11
CA THR A 306 41.47 -4.55 -23.60
C THR A 306 40.52 -4.22 -22.47
N VAL A 307 39.73 -3.15 -22.63
CA VAL A 307 38.65 -2.75 -21.69
C VAL A 307 37.32 -2.94 -22.40
N VAL A 308 36.45 -3.77 -21.85
CA VAL A 308 35.10 -3.95 -22.34
C VAL A 308 34.23 -2.86 -21.70
N ILE A 309 33.75 -1.91 -22.49
CA ILE A 309 32.88 -0.83 -22.05
C ILE A 309 31.48 -1.11 -22.61
N PRO A 310 30.44 -1.25 -21.79
CA PRO A 310 29.09 -1.33 -22.29
C PRO A 310 28.68 0.05 -22.87
N GLN A 311 28.30 0.08 -24.14
CA GLN A 311 27.82 1.28 -24.78
C GLN A 311 26.31 1.25 -24.87
N ILE A 312 25.65 2.25 -24.27
CA ILE A 312 24.21 2.47 -24.36
C ILE A 312 23.97 3.24 -25.66
N GLY A 313 23.50 2.56 -26.70
CA GLY A 313 23.16 3.17 -27.98
C GLY A 313 21.65 3.19 -28.17
N VAL A 314 21.05 4.36 -28.28
CA VAL A 314 19.68 4.53 -28.77
C VAL A 314 19.75 4.71 -30.28
N GLY A 315 19.49 3.64 -31.04
CA GLY A 315 19.42 3.68 -32.49
C GLY A 315 17.97 3.74 -32.97
N VAL A 316 17.55 4.89 -33.53
CA VAL A 316 16.28 4.99 -34.26
C VAL A 316 16.58 4.70 -35.74
N LYS A 317 16.08 3.58 -36.26
CA LYS A 317 16.04 3.31 -37.70
C LYS A 317 14.59 3.50 -38.17
N GLU A 318 14.41 4.46 -39.09
CA GLU A 318 13.14 4.63 -39.81
C GLU A 318 12.97 3.51 -40.84
N ASP A 319 11.96 2.63 -40.60
CA ASP A 319 11.02 2.15 -41.63
C ASP A 319 9.96 1.24 -41.00
N LYS A 320 8.70 1.68 -41.09
CA LYS A 320 7.40 0.99 -40.93
C LYS A 320 7.08 0.22 -39.63
N ALA A 321 8.02 -0.21 -38.83
CA ALA A 321 7.81 -0.66 -37.45
C ALA A 321 8.68 0.22 -36.54
N LYS A 322 8.07 0.92 -35.59
CA LYS A 322 8.82 1.68 -34.59
C LYS A 322 9.58 0.70 -33.73
N SER A 323 10.91 0.64 -33.84
CA SER A 323 11.76 -0.25 -33.07
C SER A 323 12.54 0.52 -32.01
N ILE A 324 12.56 -0.02 -30.78
CA ILE A 324 13.39 0.46 -29.68
C ILE A 324 14.42 -0.63 -29.38
N SER A 325 15.71 -0.27 -29.37
CA SER A 325 16.79 -1.14 -28.93
C SER A 325 17.41 -0.53 -27.68
N LEU A 326 17.42 -1.29 -26.57
CA LEU A 326 17.97 -0.90 -25.29
C LEU A 326 19.11 -1.87 -24.92
N GLY A 327 20.15 -1.36 -24.25
CA GLY A 327 21.23 -2.18 -23.74
C GLY A 327 20.81 -3.08 -22.56
N ALA A 328 21.56 -4.13 -22.29
CA ALA A 328 21.36 -4.95 -21.11
C ALA A 328 21.55 -4.12 -19.83
N GLY A 329 20.68 -4.33 -18.85
CA GLY A 329 20.66 -3.54 -17.63
C GLY A 329 19.96 -2.18 -17.78
N ALA A 330 19.28 -1.95 -18.91
CA ALA A 330 18.43 -0.77 -19.07
C ALA A 330 17.39 -0.70 -17.95
N SER A 331 17.15 0.49 -17.46
CA SER A 331 16.13 0.73 -16.46
C SER A 331 14.74 0.84 -17.10
N VAL A 332 13.70 0.58 -16.31
CA VAL A 332 12.31 0.82 -16.76
C VAL A 332 12.08 2.28 -17.11
N ASP A 333 12.77 3.22 -16.46
CA ASP A 333 12.69 4.64 -16.77
C ASP A 333 13.16 4.94 -18.20
N GLU A 334 14.30 4.37 -18.62
CA GLU A 334 14.82 4.50 -19.99
C GLU A 334 13.83 3.93 -21.01
N LEU A 335 13.23 2.77 -20.73
CA LEU A 335 12.21 2.18 -21.61
C LEU A 335 10.98 3.09 -21.74
N VAL A 336 10.46 3.60 -20.61
CA VAL A 336 9.29 4.48 -20.60
C VAL A 336 9.59 5.80 -21.33
N GLN A 337 10.78 6.36 -21.16
CA GLN A 337 11.19 7.55 -21.90
C GLN A 337 11.29 7.30 -23.41
N ALA A 338 11.87 6.18 -23.81
CA ALA A 338 11.95 5.79 -25.23
C ALA A 338 10.56 5.57 -25.84
N LEU A 339 9.65 4.89 -25.12
CA LEU A 339 8.26 4.71 -25.55
C LEU A 339 7.51 6.04 -25.71
N LYS A 340 7.71 6.98 -24.79
CA LYS A 340 7.13 8.33 -24.88
C LYS A 340 7.68 9.11 -26.09
N GLN A 341 8.97 9.02 -26.37
CA GLN A 341 9.59 9.71 -27.52
C GLN A 341 9.02 9.25 -28.87
N ILE A 342 8.66 7.97 -29.01
CA ILE A 342 8.02 7.44 -30.21
C ILE A 342 6.49 7.66 -30.25
N GLY A 343 5.92 8.33 -29.22
CA GLY A 343 4.51 8.70 -29.17
C GLY A 343 3.58 7.58 -28.69
N SER A 344 4.08 6.61 -27.93
CA SER A 344 3.25 5.56 -27.30
C SER A 344 2.29 6.18 -26.28
N THR A 345 1.06 5.64 -26.22
CA THR A 345 0.07 6.08 -25.23
C THR A 345 0.40 5.49 -23.84
N ALA A 346 -0.15 6.10 -22.80
CA ALA A 346 0.00 5.56 -21.42
C ALA A 346 -0.51 4.11 -21.34
N ARG A 347 -1.57 3.76 -22.08
CA ARG A 347 -2.13 2.41 -22.13
C ARG A 347 -1.15 1.41 -22.76
N ASP A 348 -0.47 1.80 -23.84
CA ASP A 348 0.53 0.93 -24.49
C ASP A 348 1.72 0.67 -23.54
N VAL A 349 2.19 1.71 -22.85
CA VAL A 349 3.26 1.59 -21.86
C VAL A 349 2.86 0.61 -20.73
N ILE A 350 1.64 0.70 -20.23
CA ILE A 350 1.11 -0.19 -19.20
C ILE A 350 1.08 -1.64 -19.71
N ALA A 351 0.54 -1.86 -20.92
CA ALA A 351 0.47 -3.19 -21.52
C ALA A 351 1.85 -3.81 -21.74
N ILE A 352 2.83 -3.02 -22.17
CA ILE A 352 4.22 -3.46 -22.34
C ILE A 352 4.85 -3.84 -20.99
N LEU A 353 4.67 -3.02 -19.95
CA LEU A 353 5.18 -3.33 -18.61
C LEU A 353 4.56 -4.61 -18.02
N GLN A 354 3.26 -4.81 -18.24
CA GLN A 354 2.57 -6.04 -17.83
C GLN A 354 3.09 -7.27 -18.60
N ALA A 355 3.34 -7.14 -19.90
CA ALA A 355 3.92 -8.18 -20.73
C ALA A 355 5.34 -8.53 -20.27
N LEU A 356 6.18 -7.51 -19.98
CA LEU A 356 7.53 -7.69 -19.42
C LEU A 356 7.51 -8.44 -18.09
N LYS A 357 6.54 -8.09 -17.22
CA LYS A 357 6.37 -8.79 -15.94
C LYS A 357 5.96 -10.24 -16.13
N SER A 358 5.00 -10.50 -17.03
CA SER A 358 4.53 -11.86 -17.33
C SER A 358 5.61 -12.73 -17.95
N ALA A 359 6.51 -12.13 -18.74
CA ALA A 359 7.66 -12.79 -19.33
C ALA A 359 8.86 -12.94 -18.36
N GLY A 360 8.77 -12.42 -17.14
CA GLY A 360 9.84 -12.48 -16.15
C GLY A 360 11.05 -11.57 -16.43
N ALA A 361 10.90 -10.62 -17.37
CA ALA A 361 11.95 -9.67 -17.73
C ALA A 361 11.95 -8.39 -16.89
N LEU A 362 10.89 -8.13 -16.14
CA LEU A 362 10.79 -7.00 -15.23
C LEU A 362 11.11 -7.44 -13.79
N GLU A 363 12.18 -6.92 -13.23
CA GLU A 363 12.62 -7.20 -11.85
C GLU A 363 11.89 -6.31 -10.82
N ALA A 364 10.56 -6.20 -10.93
CA ALA A 364 9.73 -5.42 -10.02
C ALA A 364 8.34 -6.03 -9.85
N GLU A 365 7.66 -5.69 -8.76
CA GLU A 365 6.22 -5.92 -8.61
C GLU A 365 5.44 -4.78 -9.30
N ILE A 366 4.35 -5.13 -10.00
CA ILE A 366 3.43 -4.14 -10.57
C ILE A 366 2.21 -4.04 -9.65
N GLU A 367 1.92 -2.82 -9.20
CA GLU A 367 0.72 -2.48 -8.44
C GLU A 367 -0.14 -1.53 -9.28
N VAL A 368 -1.41 -1.91 -9.52
CA VAL A 368 -2.36 -1.11 -10.31
C VAL A 368 -3.34 -0.44 -9.36
N LEU A 369 -3.51 0.90 -9.51
CA LEU A 369 -4.38 1.75 -8.69
C LEU A 369 -5.62 2.22 -9.46
#